data_5fa4cebee3bd48ff089cbfabcf33a8cd
#
_entry.id   5fa4cebee3bd48ff089cbfabcf33a8cd
#
_cell.length_a   1.000
_cell.length_b   1.000
_cell.length_c   1.000
_cell.angle_alpha   90.00
_cell.angle_beta   90.00
_cell.angle_gamma   90.00
#
_symmetry.space_group_name_H-M   'P 1'
#
loop_
_entity.id
_entity.type
_entity.pdbx_description
1 polymer ?
#
loop_
_entity_poly.entity_id
_entity_poly.type
_entity_poly.pdbx_seq_one_letter_code
_entity_poly.pdbx_strand_id
1 'polypeptide(L)'
;MNPCNLASDPKDSLVRSRAAMPTPRPLHLRIKAAVGLGLVLAPLAASAAAPTQRLAPPAEHDLAAAAVVTSRIASTAPPGGPVSFTWPIDQASDDLVARPAPHSATTTGHAQTVDAAALRRGVPLAISSPGAFFKVSPAARDLRIITPDGHTLRPGAGLRPIGSDPLAFTLDPAAGTGLFTLRAEADAPIHIDVLERGSEFVLLVQAARDVVFVGEQIHLEARLLHRGRPVPVERLHARLVAPNGHTLTRSLARQRDGGYVATLPVQGEPDARPWSIEVELDATVAGRTVRRTATTAVAVSAPTARLTGTAVVTHPGEGVRAEFALDVASDSRYALSAVLHGHNREGQLQPIAVSQSAAALTPGRRNLALEFDARLIADSGLRAPFELHDLRLVDQGRMFVLHRQARALALDR
;
A
#
# COMPACT_ATOMS: atom_id res chain seq x y z
N MET A 1 24.60 15.24 -46.30
CA MET A 1 24.95 14.17 -47.23
C MET A 1 24.00 13.02 -46.99
N ASN A 2 23.13 12.86 -47.92
CA ASN A 2 22.10 11.82 -48.08
C ASN A 2 22.70 10.62 -48.80
N PRO A 3 21.93 9.57 -49.13
CA PRO A 3 21.15 8.57 -48.45
C PRO A 3 21.48 7.14 -48.94
N CYS A 4 20.83 6.12 -48.44
CA CYS A 4 20.46 4.98 -49.31
C CYS A 4 19.27 4.20 -48.72
N ASN A 5 18.20 4.28 -49.47
CA ASN A 5 17.08 3.36 -49.62
C ASN A 5 17.54 1.96 -49.99
N LEU A 6 16.79 0.92 -49.59
CA LEU A 6 16.31 -0.11 -50.52
C LEU A 6 15.25 -0.97 -49.85
N ALA A 7 14.08 -0.90 -50.44
CA ALA A 7 12.96 -1.81 -50.32
C ALA A 7 13.19 -3.08 -51.11
N SER A 8 12.63 -4.19 -50.69
CA SER A 8 12.13 -5.24 -51.60
C SER A 8 11.20 -6.23 -50.84
N ASP A 9 9.96 -6.16 -51.22
CA ASP A 9 8.97 -7.27 -51.16
C ASP A 9 9.27 -8.23 -52.32
N PRO A 10 9.03 -9.51 -52.17
CA PRO A 10 8.15 -10.12 -53.16
C PRO A 10 7.06 -11.07 -52.59
N LYS A 11 5.92 -10.97 -53.23
CA LYS A 11 4.81 -11.88 -53.30
C LYS A 11 5.20 -13.18 -54.04
N ASP A 12 4.40 -14.18 -53.78
CA ASP A 12 3.98 -15.38 -54.52
C ASP A 12 4.35 -16.66 -53.78
N SER A 13 3.56 -17.69 -53.69
CA SER A 13 2.39 -18.19 -54.39
C SER A 13 1.88 -19.45 -53.66
N LEU A 14 0.60 -19.58 -53.56
CA LEU A 14 -0.23 -20.79 -53.73
C LEU A 14 0.45 -22.18 -53.73
N VAL A 15 -0.02 -23.09 -52.86
CA VAL A 15 -0.61 -24.38 -53.32
C VAL A 15 -1.59 -24.93 -52.28
N ARG A 16 -2.82 -25.11 -52.72
CA ARG A 16 -3.89 -25.88 -52.04
C ARG A 16 -3.56 -27.36 -52.11
N SER A 17 -3.68 -28.08 -51.03
CA SER A 17 -3.92 -29.53 -51.09
C SER A 17 -5.03 -29.89 -50.08
N ARG A 18 -6.21 -30.21 -50.63
CA ARG A 18 -7.32 -30.86 -49.95
C ARG A 18 -6.96 -32.35 -49.83
N ALA A 19 -6.87 -32.86 -48.63
CA ALA A 19 -6.94 -34.31 -48.36
C ALA A 19 -8.26 -34.61 -47.68
N ALA A 20 -9.01 -35.53 -48.31
CA ALA A 20 -10.34 -35.98 -47.90
C ALA A 20 -10.25 -36.87 -46.65
N MET A 21 -11.17 -36.65 -45.71
CA MET A 21 -11.41 -37.58 -44.59
C MET A 21 -12.18 -38.82 -45.07
N PRO A 22 -11.82 -40.00 -44.61
CA PRO A 22 -12.66 -41.18 -44.78
C PRO A 22 -13.72 -41.29 -43.68
N THR A 23 -14.94 -41.52 -44.06
CA THR A 23 -16.08 -41.81 -43.19
C THR A 23 -15.94 -43.20 -42.53
N PRO A 24 -16.24 -43.37 -41.25
CA PRO A 24 -16.26 -44.67 -40.62
C PRO A 24 -17.60 -45.41 -40.90
N ARG A 25 -17.51 -46.65 -41.31
CA ARG A 25 -18.63 -47.59 -41.47
C ARG A 25 -19.10 -48.07 -40.09
N PRO A 26 -20.45 -48.33 -39.93
CA PRO A 26 -20.97 -48.86 -38.68
C PRO A 26 -20.68 -50.34 -38.57
N LEU A 27 -20.05 -50.80 -37.52
CA LEU A 27 -19.83 -52.16 -37.15
C LEU A 27 -21.04 -52.65 -36.30
N HIS A 28 -21.91 -53.49 -36.87
CA HIS A 28 -22.97 -54.13 -36.10
C HIS A 28 -22.37 -55.28 -35.26
N LEU A 29 -22.24 -55.05 -33.96
CA LEU A 29 -21.87 -56.07 -32.99
C LEU A 29 -23.16 -56.63 -32.34
N ARG A 30 -23.52 -57.88 -32.68
CA ARG A 30 -24.59 -58.62 -31.99
C ARG A 30 -24.07 -59.11 -30.66
N ILE A 31 -24.53 -58.55 -29.54
CA ILE A 31 -24.27 -59.06 -28.19
C ILE A 31 -25.45 -60.01 -27.82
N LYS A 32 -25.14 -61.26 -27.57
CA LYS A 32 -26.04 -62.22 -26.96
C LYS A 32 -26.18 -61.88 -25.45
N ALA A 33 -27.44 -61.78 -25.04
CA ALA A 33 -27.77 -61.58 -23.64
C ALA A 33 -27.42 -62.82 -22.82
N ALA A 34 -26.58 -62.69 -21.81
CA ALA A 34 -26.47 -63.63 -20.70
C ALA A 34 -26.94 -62.91 -19.43
N VAL A 35 -28.08 -63.31 -18.90
CA VAL A 35 -28.65 -62.85 -17.65
C VAL A 35 -27.82 -63.50 -16.51
N GLY A 36 -26.98 -62.71 -15.84
CA GLY A 36 -26.32 -63.07 -14.58
C GLY A 36 -26.63 -62.02 -13.57
N LEU A 37 -27.57 -62.27 -12.67
CA LEU A 37 -27.98 -61.44 -11.57
C LEU A 37 -26.94 -61.56 -10.47
N GLY A 38 -25.86 -60.74 -10.52
CA GLY A 38 -24.89 -60.58 -9.46
C GLY A 38 -25.03 -59.21 -8.86
N LEU A 39 -25.74 -59.10 -7.74
CA LEU A 39 -25.86 -57.87 -6.96
C LEU A 39 -24.51 -57.60 -6.26
N VAL A 40 -23.60 -56.89 -6.91
CA VAL A 40 -22.40 -56.36 -6.25
C VAL A 40 -22.80 -55.02 -5.61
N LEU A 41 -23.08 -55.09 -4.32
CA LEU A 41 -23.11 -53.90 -3.45
C LEU A 41 -21.68 -53.34 -3.37
N ALA A 42 -21.35 -52.42 -4.25
CA ALA A 42 -20.18 -51.56 -4.04
C ALA A 42 -20.47 -50.67 -2.81
N PRO A 43 -19.59 -50.61 -1.81
CA PRO A 43 -19.75 -49.65 -0.73
C PRO A 43 -19.64 -48.25 -1.35
N LEU A 44 -20.72 -47.46 -1.27
CA LEU A 44 -20.64 -46.02 -1.43
C LEU A 44 -19.70 -45.54 -0.27
N ALA A 45 -18.42 -45.37 -0.60
CA ALA A 45 -17.53 -44.61 0.26
C ALA A 45 -18.12 -43.22 0.32
N ALA A 46 -18.82 -42.91 1.39
CA ALA A 46 -19.21 -41.54 1.73
C ALA A 46 -17.91 -40.75 1.86
N SER A 47 -17.56 -40.00 0.83
CA SER A 47 -16.47 -39.06 0.87
C SER A 47 -16.84 -38.06 1.95
N ALA A 48 -16.25 -38.19 3.13
CA ALA A 48 -16.43 -37.21 4.20
C ALA A 48 -16.00 -35.85 3.66
N ALA A 49 -16.94 -34.91 3.60
CA ALA A 49 -16.64 -33.55 3.18
C ALA A 49 -15.52 -33.00 4.05
N ALA A 50 -14.48 -32.44 3.43
CA ALA A 50 -13.37 -31.85 4.17
C ALA A 50 -13.87 -30.76 5.13
N PRO A 51 -13.33 -30.68 6.36
CA PRO A 51 -13.83 -29.76 7.36
C PRO A 51 -13.68 -28.32 6.91
N THR A 52 -14.77 -27.57 6.98
CA THR A 52 -14.79 -26.14 6.73
C THR A 52 -14.46 -25.41 8.04
N GLN A 53 -13.44 -24.58 8.03
CA GLN A 53 -13.02 -23.78 9.17
C GLN A 53 -13.35 -22.32 8.95
N ARG A 54 -13.63 -21.57 10.02
CA ARG A 54 -13.87 -20.13 9.95
C ARG A 54 -12.56 -19.37 10.15
N LEU A 55 -12.36 -18.32 9.37
CA LEU A 55 -11.30 -17.35 9.62
C LEU A 55 -11.52 -16.67 10.98
N ALA A 56 -10.44 -16.33 11.65
CA ALA A 56 -10.51 -15.47 12.83
C ALA A 56 -11.16 -14.13 12.46
N PRO A 57 -11.88 -13.47 13.37
CA PRO A 57 -12.38 -12.13 13.12
C PRO A 57 -11.20 -11.18 12.87
N PRO A 58 -11.30 -10.25 11.88
CA PRO A 58 -10.26 -9.26 11.65
C PRO A 58 -10.00 -8.40 12.89
N ALA A 59 -8.72 -8.15 13.18
CA ALA A 59 -8.30 -7.24 14.24
C ALA A 59 -8.43 -5.77 13.79
N GLU A 60 -8.26 -4.81 14.73
CA GLU A 60 -8.44 -3.37 14.48
C GLU A 60 -7.61 -2.82 13.29
N HIS A 61 -6.39 -3.35 13.12
CA HIS A 61 -5.48 -2.92 12.05
C HIS A 61 -5.55 -3.78 10.78
N ASP A 62 -6.38 -4.82 10.80
CA ASP A 62 -6.59 -5.66 9.62
C ASP A 62 -7.46 -4.95 8.59
N LEU A 63 -7.29 -5.33 7.32
CA LEU A 63 -8.08 -4.85 6.19
C LEU A 63 -8.98 -5.99 5.71
N ALA A 64 -10.29 -5.83 5.81
CA ALA A 64 -11.26 -6.80 5.31
C ALA A 64 -12.49 -6.09 4.74
N ALA A 65 -12.82 -6.35 3.50
CA ALA A 65 -13.99 -5.76 2.85
C ALA A 65 -15.29 -6.40 3.34
N ALA A 66 -16.25 -5.59 3.77
CA ALA A 66 -17.58 -6.04 4.15
C ALA A 66 -18.42 -6.46 2.93
N ALA A 67 -18.22 -5.80 1.78
CA ALA A 67 -18.92 -6.05 0.53
C ALA A 67 -17.96 -5.88 -0.66
N VAL A 68 -18.34 -6.40 -1.82
CA VAL A 68 -17.58 -6.21 -3.06
C VAL A 68 -18.24 -5.18 -3.96
N VAL A 69 -17.42 -4.51 -4.77
CA VAL A 69 -17.90 -3.54 -5.77
C VAL A 69 -17.29 -3.84 -7.14
N THR A 70 -18.06 -3.56 -8.20
CA THR A 70 -17.54 -3.61 -9.56
C THR A 70 -16.67 -2.38 -9.80
N SER A 71 -15.42 -2.60 -10.20
CA SER A 71 -14.51 -1.50 -10.54
C SER A 71 -14.67 -1.10 -12.00
N ARG A 72 -14.67 0.21 -12.26
CA ARG A 72 -14.59 0.78 -13.61
C ARG A 72 -13.17 0.81 -14.15
N ILE A 73 -12.18 0.68 -13.29
CA ILE A 73 -10.77 0.61 -13.67
C ILE A 73 -10.52 -0.74 -14.32
N ALA A 74 -9.98 -0.72 -15.53
CA ALA A 74 -9.61 -1.94 -16.25
C ALA A 74 -8.47 -2.69 -15.51
N SER A 75 -8.52 -4.01 -15.53
CA SER A 75 -7.39 -4.83 -15.08
C SER A 75 -6.28 -4.77 -16.12
N THR A 76 -5.06 -4.49 -15.68
CA THR A 76 -3.84 -4.51 -16.52
C THR A 76 -3.01 -5.75 -16.30
N ALA A 77 -3.53 -6.74 -15.55
CA ALA A 77 -2.81 -7.99 -15.31
C ALA A 77 -2.53 -8.71 -16.63
N PRO A 78 -1.33 -9.22 -16.85
CA PRO A 78 -1.00 -10.01 -18.01
C PRO A 78 -1.83 -11.30 -18.00
N PRO A 79 -2.26 -11.80 -19.18
CA PRO A 79 -2.88 -13.09 -19.29
C PRO A 79 -1.89 -14.16 -18.82
N GLY A 80 -2.33 -15.04 -17.95
CA GLY A 80 -1.51 -16.14 -17.43
C GLY A 80 -2.40 -17.19 -16.76
N GLY A 81 -1.98 -18.45 -16.85
CA GLY A 81 -2.63 -19.56 -16.14
C GLY A 81 -2.54 -19.40 -14.62
N PRO A 82 -3.27 -20.24 -13.89
CA PRO A 82 -3.12 -20.34 -12.44
C PRO A 82 -1.69 -20.70 -12.09
N VAL A 83 -1.16 -20.08 -11.03
CA VAL A 83 0.16 -20.39 -10.47
C VAL A 83 0.00 -20.62 -8.97
N SER A 84 0.79 -21.56 -8.45
CA SER A 84 0.94 -21.79 -7.01
C SER A 84 2.38 -22.15 -6.74
N PHE A 85 2.96 -21.57 -5.70
CA PHE A 85 4.30 -21.89 -5.24
C PHE A 85 4.43 -21.64 -3.74
N THR A 86 5.33 -22.40 -3.14
CA THR A 86 5.65 -22.33 -1.72
C THR A 86 7.16 -22.34 -1.55
N TRP A 87 7.67 -21.54 -0.63
CA TRP A 87 9.08 -21.51 -0.28
C TRP A 87 9.27 -21.38 1.25
N PRO A 88 10.36 -21.97 1.78
CA PRO A 88 10.65 -21.90 3.20
C PRO A 88 10.99 -20.46 3.61
N ILE A 89 10.70 -20.13 4.85
CA ILE A 89 11.21 -18.92 5.50
C ILE A 89 12.41 -19.35 6.35
N ASP A 90 13.56 -18.75 6.07
CA ASP A 90 14.71 -18.91 6.96
C ASP A 90 14.42 -18.19 8.29
N GLN A 91 14.68 -18.87 9.43
CA GLN A 91 14.41 -18.32 10.76
C GLN A 91 15.16 -17.01 11.06
N ALA A 92 16.23 -16.73 10.29
CA ALA A 92 16.94 -15.44 10.35
C ALA A 92 16.16 -14.26 9.69
N SER A 93 15.05 -14.53 9.03
CA SER A 93 14.27 -13.53 8.26
C SER A 93 12.95 -13.14 8.96
N ASP A 94 12.96 -13.02 10.29
CA ASP A 94 11.81 -12.57 11.09
C ASP A 94 11.20 -11.23 10.61
N ASP A 95 11.94 -10.47 9.81
CA ASP A 95 11.51 -9.19 9.25
C ASP A 95 10.51 -9.33 8.06
N LEU A 96 10.32 -10.53 7.50
CA LEU A 96 9.40 -10.73 6.36
C LEU A 96 7.92 -10.71 6.75
N VAL A 97 7.61 -10.92 8.01
CA VAL A 97 6.25 -10.80 8.55
C VAL A 97 6.07 -9.40 9.14
N ALA A 98 6.13 -8.39 8.29
CA ALA A 98 5.90 -7.02 8.72
C ALA A 98 4.49 -6.90 9.31
N ARG A 99 4.39 -6.66 10.61
CA ARG A 99 3.13 -6.27 11.24
C ARG A 99 2.68 -4.96 10.58
N PRO A 100 1.40 -4.85 10.16
CA PRO A 100 0.89 -3.58 9.68
C PRO A 100 1.11 -2.54 10.76
N ALA A 101 2.06 -1.65 10.55
CA ALA A 101 2.24 -0.50 11.43
C ALA A 101 1.33 0.63 10.95
N PRO A 102 0.76 1.44 11.85
CA PRO A 102 0.10 2.67 11.46
C PRO A 102 1.05 3.49 10.60
N HIS A 103 0.54 4.05 9.51
CA HIS A 103 1.38 4.86 8.64
C HIS A 103 1.65 6.21 9.28
N SER A 104 2.91 6.54 9.54
CA SER A 104 3.28 7.73 10.28
C SER A 104 4.29 8.58 9.52
N ALA A 105 4.22 9.89 9.74
CA ALA A 105 5.22 10.84 9.29
C ALA A 105 5.66 11.72 10.47
N THR A 106 6.94 12.05 10.50
CA THR A 106 7.54 12.93 11.49
C THR A 106 8.29 14.04 10.78
N THR A 107 8.09 15.30 11.21
CA THR A 107 8.77 16.43 10.60
C THR A 107 9.19 17.48 11.62
N THR A 108 10.31 18.14 11.33
CA THR A 108 10.79 19.36 11.98
C THR A 108 10.80 20.53 11.00
N GLY A 109 10.18 20.39 9.85
CA GLY A 109 10.14 21.38 8.79
C GLY A 109 8.74 21.79 8.37
N HIS A 110 8.69 22.71 7.41
CA HIS A 110 7.46 23.07 6.72
C HIS A 110 7.74 23.36 5.26
N ALA A 111 6.72 23.18 4.44
CA ALA A 111 6.75 23.49 3.03
C ALA A 111 5.57 24.37 2.66
N GLN A 112 5.74 25.23 1.64
CA GLN A 112 4.67 26.03 1.09
C GLN A 112 4.91 26.31 -0.40
N THR A 113 3.83 26.37 -1.17
CA THR A 113 3.87 26.81 -2.56
C THR A 113 3.27 28.20 -2.65
N VAL A 114 3.98 29.11 -3.29
CA VAL A 114 3.60 30.52 -3.41
C VAL A 114 3.65 30.98 -4.87
N ASP A 115 2.76 31.87 -5.26
CA ASP A 115 2.81 32.50 -6.58
C ASP A 115 3.94 33.53 -6.67
N ALA A 116 4.36 33.82 -7.90
CA ALA A 116 5.45 34.77 -8.16
C ALA A 116 5.16 36.19 -7.65
N ALA A 117 3.90 36.61 -7.63
CA ALA A 117 3.52 37.94 -7.11
C ALA A 117 3.64 38.02 -5.58
N ALA A 118 3.21 36.96 -4.87
CA ALA A 118 3.41 36.86 -3.42
C ALA A 118 4.90 36.82 -3.05
N LEU A 119 5.70 36.09 -3.82
CA LEU A 119 7.15 36.01 -3.58
C LEU A 119 7.84 37.38 -3.71
N ARG A 120 7.47 38.20 -4.71
CA ARG A 120 7.97 39.57 -4.86
C ARG A 120 7.54 40.47 -3.70
N ARG A 121 6.30 40.37 -3.22
CA ARG A 121 5.82 41.14 -2.06
C ARG A 121 6.51 40.74 -0.76
N GLY A 122 6.87 39.47 -0.64
CA GLY A 122 7.49 38.88 0.55
C GLY A 122 6.61 37.83 1.18
N VAL A 123 7.19 36.66 1.40
CA VAL A 123 6.55 35.48 1.99
C VAL A 123 7.08 35.25 3.40
N PRO A 124 6.21 35.13 4.41
CA PRO A 124 6.65 34.87 5.77
C PRO A 124 7.18 33.45 5.90
N LEU A 125 8.36 33.31 6.54
CA LEU A 125 8.98 32.05 6.91
C LEU A 125 9.12 31.99 8.44
N ALA A 126 8.40 31.09 9.08
CA ALA A 126 8.52 30.85 10.51
C ALA A 126 9.74 29.96 10.79
N ILE A 127 10.75 30.50 11.48
CA ILE A 127 11.98 29.80 11.88
C ILE A 127 11.96 29.66 13.39
N SER A 128 11.78 28.47 13.91
CA SER A 128 11.71 28.20 15.35
C SER A 128 13.03 27.69 15.95
N SER A 129 13.99 27.31 15.09
CA SER A 129 15.32 26.84 15.49
C SER A 129 16.41 27.46 14.62
N PRO A 130 17.58 27.84 15.20
CA PRO A 130 18.68 28.45 14.47
C PRO A 130 19.27 27.50 13.42
N GLY A 131 19.80 28.03 12.33
CA GLY A 131 20.50 27.24 11.32
C GLY A 131 19.56 26.47 10.41
N ALA A 132 18.33 26.95 10.19
CA ALA A 132 17.39 26.34 9.29
C ALA A 132 17.94 26.18 7.87
N PHE A 133 17.63 25.07 7.26
CA PHE A 133 17.88 24.78 5.85
C PHE A 133 16.68 25.18 5.01
N PHE A 134 16.91 25.75 3.83
CA PHE A 134 15.86 25.97 2.85
C PHE A 134 16.24 25.45 1.48
N LYS A 135 15.22 25.06 0.75
CA LYS A 135 15.28 24.81 -0.68
C LYS A 135 14.15 25.56 -1.37
N VAL A 136 14.48 26.21 -2.48
CA VAL A 136 13.53 26.94 -3.31
C VAL A 136 13.51 26.31 -4.69
N SER A 137 12.35 25.89 -5.19
CA SER A 137 12.23 25.24 -6.51
C SER A 137 10.93 25.63 -7.23
N PRO A 138 10.90 25.72 -8.58
CA PRO A 138 12.03 25.61 -9.47
C PRO A 138 13.04 26.75 -9.32
N ALA A 139 13.37 27.51 -10.32
CA ALA A 139 14.36 28.57 -10.27
C ALA A 139 13.77 29.90 -9.76
N ALA A 140 14.50 30.58 -8.87
CA ALA A 140 14.23 31.94 -8.44
C ALA A 140 15.47 32.81 -8.60
N ARG A 141 15.28 34.08 -8.90
CA ARG A 141 16.34 35.08 -9.05
C ARG A 141 16.26 36.11 -7.92
N ASP A 142 17.37 36.80 -7.66
CA ASP A 142 17.47 37.86 -6.65
C ASP A 142 16.91 37.45 -5.26
N LEU A 143 17.23 36.22 -4.85
CA LEU A 143 16.76 35.65 -3.60
C LEU A 143 17.38 36.39 -2.40
N ARG A 144 16.52 36.85 -1.48
CA ARG A 144 16.89 37.52 -0.25
C ARG A 144 15.95 37.14 0.87
N ILE A 145 16.50 37.02 2.06
CA ILE A 145 15.75 36.78 3.31
C ILE A 145 15.93 37.96 4.23
N ILE A 146 14.84 38.53 4.70
CA ILE A 146 14.83 39.61 5.66
C ILE A 146 14.60 39.00 7.04
N THR A 147 15.50 39.25 7.96
CA THR A 147 15.43 38.79 9.35
C THR A 147 14.34 39.56 10.14
N PRO A 148 13.91 39.07 11.31
CA PRO A 148 12.92 39.77 12.13
C PRO A 148 13.32 41.18 12.57
N ASP A 149 14.63 41.45 12.69
CA ASP A 149 15.22 42.74 13.00
C ASP A 149 15.53 43.62 11.77
N GLY A 150 15.12 43.18 10.57
CA GLY A 150 15.18 43.95 9.33
C GLY A 150 16.47 43.82 8.51
N HIS A 151 17.45 43.00 8.93
CA HIS A 151 18.65 42.76 8.13
C HIS A 151 18.33 41.89 6.88
N THR A 152 19.03 42.19 5.79
CA THR A 152 18.88 41.44 4.55
C THR A 152 20.02 40.45 4.37
N LEU A 153 19.69 39.17 4.29
CA LEU A 153 20.61 38.08 3.99
C LEU A 153 20.49 37.68 2.51
N ARG A 154 21.65 37.33 1.92
CA ARG A 154 21.74 36.91 0.50
C ARG A 154 22.64 35.67 0.38
N PRO A 155 22.56 34.91 -0.76
CA PRO A 155 23.52 33.86 -1.04
C PRO A 155 24.98 34.38 -0.92
N GLY A 156 25.79 33.70 -0.11
CA GLY A 156 27.17 34.14 0.22
C GLY A 156 27.26 35.21 1.31
N ALA A 157 26.15 35.83 1.74
CA ALA A 157 26.10 36.83 2.82
C ALA A 157 24.94 36.49 3.78
N GLY A 158 25.21 35.65 4.77
CA GLY A 158 24.23 35.14 5.75
C GLY A 158 23.41 33.93 5.28
N LEU A 159 23.37 33.61 3.97
CA LEU A 159 22.85 32.39 3.44
C LEU A 159 24.00 31.55 2.86
N ARG A 160 24.31 30.43 3.49
CA ARG A 160 25.37 29.51 3.05
C ARG A 160 24.85 28.53 2.04
N PRO A 161 25.33 28.52 0.78
CA PRO A 161 24.92 27.52 -0.22
C PRO A 161 25.25 26.10 0.23
N ILE A 162 24.47 25.13 -0.21
CA ILE A 162 24.67 23.70 0.08
C ILE A 162 24.99 22.96 -1.20
N GLY A 163 26.21 22.41 -1.27
CA GLY A 163 26.67 21.68 -2.45
C GLY A 163 26.66 22.53 -3.72
N SER A 164 26.28 21.93 -4.83
CA SER A 164 26.15 22.59 -6.13
C SER A 164 24.74 23.10 -6.44
N ASP A 165 23.77 22.92 -5.54
CA ASP A 165 22.41 23.42 -5.76
C ASP A 165 22.34 24.91 -5.44
N PRO A 166 22.16 25.78 -6.44
CA PRO A 166 22.17 27.24 -6.24
C PRO A 166 20.94 27.75 -5.47
N LEU A 167 19.97 26.88 -5.19
CA LEU A 167 18.70 27.21 -4.53
C LEU A 167 18.52 26.50 -3.18
N ALA A 168 19.57 25.83 -2.70
CA ALA A 168 19.62 25.21 -1.38
C ALA A 168 20.60 25.96 -0.47
N PHE A 169 20.12 26.43 0.69
CA PHE A 169 20.88 27.27 1.60
C PHE A 169 20.68 26.84 3.06
N THR A 170 21.68 27.11 3.88
CA THR A 170 21.54 27.10 5.34
C THR A 170 21.58 28.54 5.84
N LEU A 171 20.64 28.90 6.72
CA LEU A 171 20.64 30.17 7.44
C LEU A 171 21.79 30.17 8.45
N ASP A 172 22.54 31.29 8.51
CA ASP A 172 23.54 31.45 9.57
C ASP A 172 22.84 31.35 10.94
N PRO A 173 23.29 30.48 11.86
CA PRO A 173 22.70 30.37 13.19
C PRO A 173 22.62 31.68 13.95
N ALA A 174 23.54 32.64 13.71
CA ALA A 174 23.53 33.95 14.30
C ALA A 174 22.32 34.82 13.90
N ALA A 175 21.64 34.49 12.78
CA ALA A 175 20.39 35.15 12.39
C ALA A 175 19.23 34.83 13.34
N GLY A 176 19.37 33.84 14.24
CA GLY A 176 18.42 33.52 15.29
C GLY A 176 17.15 32.83 14.81
N THR A 177 16.04 33.13 15.48
CA THR A 177 14.69 32.56 15.22
C THR A 177 13.66 33.67 15.10
N GLY A 178 12.49 33.37 14.53
CA GLY A 178 11.38 34.32 14.41
C GLY A 178 10.68 34.25 13.06
N LEU A 179 9.98 35.30 12.72
CA LEU A 179 9.29 35.43 11.45
C LEU A 179 10.18 36.19 10.46
N PHE A 180 10.80 35.43 9.53
CA PHE A 180 11.60 35.97 8.45
C PHE A 180 10.72 36.26 7.24
N THR A 181 11.20 37.06 6.28
CA THR A 181 10.50 37.32 5.02
C THR A 181 11.39 36.95 3.84
N LEU A 182 10.95 35.97 3.06
CA LEU A 182 11.60 35.59 1.79
C LEU A 182 11.07 36.47 0.67
N ARG A 183 11.99 37.05 -0.10
CA ARG A 183 11.68 37.72 -1.39
C ARG A 183 12.56 37.17 -2.48
N ALA A 184 12.00 37.01 -3.66
CA ALA A 184 12.72 36.64 -4.89
C ALA A 184 11.88 36.97 -6.12
N GLU A 185 12.48 36.88 -7.29
CA GLU A 185 11.80 36.95 -8.56
C GLU A 185 11.66 35.54 -9.16
N ALA A 186 10.46 35.24 -9.67
CA ALA A 186 10.16 33.98 -10.31
C ALA A 186 9.14 34.21 -11.42
N ASP A 187 9.16 33.32 -12.43
CA ASP A 187 8.26 33.35 -13.59
C ASP A 187 7.09 32.37 -13.42
N ALA A 188 7.14 31.48 -12.40
CA ALA A 188 6.14 30.47 -12.09
C ALA A 188 5.95 30.36 -10.56
N PRO A 189 4.93 29.66 -10.06
CA PRO A 189 4.81 29.33 -8.65
C PRO A 189 6.07 28.61 -8.13
N ILE A 190 6.46 28.95 -6.92
CA ILE A 190 7.66 28.45 -6.26
C ILE A 190 7.26 27.59 -5.06
N HIS A 191 7.90 26.44 -4.94
CA HIS A 191 7.88 25.60 -3.75
C HIS A 191 9.05 25.95 -2.85
N ILE A 192 8.76 26.16 -1.57
CA ILE A 192 9.76 26.52 -0.54
C ILE A 192 9.70 25.45 0.54
N ASP A 193 10.80 24.71 0.71
CA ASP A 193 11.02 23.79 1.82
C ASP A 193 11.87 24.46 2.88
N VAL A 194 11.47 24.35 4.13
CA VAL A 194 12.23 24.77 5.31
C VAL A 194 12.40 23.56 6.23
N LEU A 195 13.63 23.19 6.56
CA LEU A 195 13.94 22.09 7.46
C LEU A 195 14.77 22.61 8.63
N GLU A 196 14.31 22.39 9.85
CA GLU A 196 14.98 22.79 11.08
C GLU A 196 15.59 21.56 11.77
N ARG A 197 16.81 21.18 11.37
CA ARG A 197 17.52 20.03 11.95
C ARG A 197 17.74 20.25 13.46
N GLY A 198 17.40 19.24 14.26
CA GLY A 198 17.56 19.34 15.72
C GLY A 198 16.55 20.26 16.41
N SER A 199 15.44 20.62 15.73
CA SER A 199 14.39 21.42 16.34
C SER A 199 13.75 20.70 17.53
N GLU A 200 13.47 21.44 18.58
CA GLU A 200 12.72 20.97 19.76
C GLU A 200 11.22 20.77 19.44
N PHE A 201 10.75 21.28 18.29
CA PHE A 201 9.36 21.22 17.83
C PHE A 201 9.21 20.19 16.72
N VAL A 202 8.53 19.10 17.04
CA VAL A 202 8.34 17.97 16.13
C VAL A 202 6.85 17.74 15.90
N LEU A 203 6.41 17.75 14.65
CA LEU A 203 5.07 17.32 14.27
C LEU A 203 5.09 15.82 13.98
N LEU A 204 4.26 15.08 14.70
CA LEU A 204 3.93 13.67 14.44
C LEU A 204 2.56 13.62 13.78
N VAL A 205 2.45 12.84 12.72
CA VAL A 205 1.18 12.55 12.02
C VAL A 205 1.07 11.05 11.84
N GLN A 206 -0.08 10.49 12.13
CA GLN A 206 -0.34 9.07 12.03
C GLN A 206 -1.71 8.81 11.41
N ALA A 207 -1.75 8.08 10.31
CA ALA A 207 -2.97 7.47 9.80
C ALA A 207 -3.12 6.08 10.41
N ALA A 208 -4.33 5.73 10.86
CA ALA A 208 -4.61 4.44 11.51
C ALA A 208 -4.34 3.25 10.57
N ARG A 209 -4.44 3.47 9.25
CA ARG A 209 -4.19 2.47 8.20
C ARG A 209 -3.42 3.07 7.03
N ASP A 210 -2.59 2.27 6.40
CA ASP A 210 -1.88 2.58 5.16
C ASP A 210 -2.72 2.30 3.90
N VAL A 211 -3.80 1.50 4.04
CA VAL A 211 -4.76 1.15 2.99
C VAL A 211 -6.18 1.32 3.52
N VAL A 212 -7.05 1.92 2.72
CA VAL A 212 -8.49 2.06 2.99
C VAL A 212 -9.30 1.77 1.73
N PHE A 213 -10.57 1.39 1.89
CA PHE A 213 -11.45 1.25 0.74
C PHE A 213 -12.16 2.56 0.40
N VAL A 214 -12.50 2.71 -0.89
CA VAL A 214 -13.41 3.77 -1.33
C VAL A 214 -14.73 3.67 -0.55
N GLY A 215 -15.20 4.82 -0.06
CA GLY A 215 -16.39 4.90 0.80
C GLY A 215 -16.10 4.77 2.30
N GLU A 216 -14.89 4.36 2.69
CA GLU A 216 -14.44 4.37 4.08
C GLU A 216 -13.89 5.73 4.51
N GLN A 217 -13.39 5.78 5.74
CA GLN A 217 -12.84 6.96 6.36
C GLN A 217 -11.41 6.70 6.84
N ILE A 218 -10.53 7.67 6.64
CA ILE A 218 -9.20 7.68 7.22
C ILE A 218 -9.27 8.35 8.58
N HIS A 219 -8.89 7.63 9.62
CA HIS A 219 -8.68 8.20 10.96
C HIS A 219 -7.25 8.72 11.05
N LEU A 220 -7.11 10.01 11.27
CA LEU A 220 -5.85 10.73 11.32
C LEU A 220 -5.62 11.30 12.71
N GLU A 221 -4.45 11.06 13.27
CA GLU A 221 -3.97 11.71 14.48
C GLU A 221 -2.77 12.60 14.18
N ALA A 222 -2.66 13.71 14.88
CA ALA A 222 -1.50 14.59 14.81
C ALA A 222 -1.15 15.14 16.20
N ARG A 223 0.15 15.36 16.46
CA ARG A 223 0.64 15.93 17.72
C ARG A 223 1.84 16.84 17.44
N LEU A 224 1.80 18.05 17.96
CA LEU A 224 3.00 18.88 18.06
C LEU A 224 3.69 18.58 19.39
N LEU A 225 4.93 18.17 19.34
CA LEU A 225 5.76 17.98 20.52
C LEU A 225 6.75 19.14 20.66
N HIS A 226 6.91 19.63 21.88
CA HIS A 226 8.02 20.50 22.29
C HIS A 226 8.83 19.76 23.35
N ARG A 227 10.09 19.44 23.05
CA ARG A 227 10.96 18.61 23.92
C ARG A 227 10.29 17.29 24.35
N GLY A 228 9.64 16.63 23.40
CA GLY A 228 8.95 15.34 23.62
C GLY A 228 7.60 15.44 24.35
N ARG A 229 7.09 16.62 24.69
CA ARG A 229 5.78 16.80 25.35
C ARG A 229 4.76 17.43 24.41
N PRO A 230 3.51 16.95 24.37
CA PRO A 230 2.46 17.57 23.57
C PRO A 230 2.20 19.02 23.97
N VAL A 231 2.08 19.89 22.98
CA VAL A 231 1.74 21.30 23.18
C VAL A 231 0.54 21.70 22.34
N PRO A 232 -0.26 22.68 22.81
CA PRO A 232 -1.42 23.15 22.06
C PRO A 232 -0.99 23.85 20.78
N VAL A 233 -1.85 23.75 19.74
CA VAL A 233 -1.70 24.46 18.48
C VAL A 233 -2.90 25.35 18.21
N GLU A 234 -2.71 26.43 17.48
CA GLU A 234 -3.76 27.40 17.14
C GLU A 234 -4.55 26.96 15.92
N ARG A 235 -3.84 26.45 14.92
CA ARG A 235 -4.42 25.95 13.67
C ARG A 235 -3.77 24.64 13.26
N LEU A 236 -4.62 23.67 12.93
CA LEU A 236 -4.17 22.37 12.46
C LEU A 236 -5.19 21.86 11.46
N HIS A 237 -4.76 21.72 10.22
CA HIS A 237 -5.59 21.25 9.10
C HIS A 237 -4.95 20.04 8.45
N ALA A 238 -5.79 19.10 8.03
CA ALA A 238 -5.40 18.03 7.15
C ALA A 238 -6.06 18.23 5.79
N ARG A 239 -5.30 18.00 4.74
CA ARG A 239 -5.74 18.01 3.34
C ARG A 239 -5.50 16.63 2.74
N LEU A 240 -6.57 15.96 2.35
CA LEU A 240 -6.51 14.73 1.58
C LEU A 240 -6.49 15.11 0.09
N VAL A 241 -5.48 14.66 -0.63
CA VAL A 241 -5.27 14.96 -2.05
C VAL A 241 -5.32 13.66 -2.85
N ALA A 242 -6.32 13.54 -3.70
CA ALA A 242 -6.45 12.42 -4.63
C ALA A 242 -5.50 12.58 -5.83
N PRO A 243 -5.07 11.49 -6.49
CA PRO A 243 -4.19 11.53 -7.65
C PRO A 243 -4.71 12.35 -8.86
N ASN A 244 -6.03 12.52 -8.95
CA ASN A 244 -6.69 13.37 -9.96
C ASN A 244 -6.72 14.86 -9.58
N GLY A 245 -6.10 15.25 -8.44
CA GLY A 245 -6.06 16.62 -7.95
C GLY A 245 -7.26 17.06 -7.11
N HIS A 246 -8.28 16.20 -6.91
CA HIS A 246 -9.37 16.51 -5.99
C HIS A 246 -8.86 16.59 -4.55
N THR A 247 -9.29 17.62 -3.82
CA THR A 247 -8.83 17.88 -2.45
C THR A 247 -9.98 17.98 -1.46
N LEU A 248 -9.77 17.48 -0.25
CA LEU A 248 -10.67 17.63 0.88
C LEU A 248 -9.89 18.15 2.07
N THR A 249 -10.27 19.30 2.62
CA THR A 249 -9.62 19.87 3.81
C THR A 249 -10.52 19.72 5.04
N ARG A 250 -9.91 19.37 6.18
CA ARG A 250 -10.56 19.27 7.49
C ARG A 250 -9.68 19.86 8.58
N SER A 251 -10.29 20.55 9.54
CA SER A 251 -9.64 20.91 10.79
C SER A 251 -9.61 19.70 11.72
N LEU A 252 -8.52 19.54 12.48
CA LEU A 252 -8.41 18.50 13.49
C LEU A 252 -8.96 18.97 14.82
N ALA A 253 -9.72 18.12 15.48
CA ALA A 253 -10.29 18.37 16.79
C ALA A 253 -9.32 17.97 17.90
N ARG A 254 -9.15 18.84 18.90
CA ARG A 254 -8.27 18.58 20.05
C ARG A 254 -8.84 17.48 20.94
N GLN A 255 -7.98 16.59 21.39
CA GLN A 255 -8.27 15.52 22.33
C GLN A 255 -7.79 15.85 23.75
N ARG A 256 -8.30 15.09 24.76
CA ARG A 256 -7.94 15.30 26.17
C ARG A 256 -6.47 15.02 26.46
N ASP A 257 -5.83 14.12 25.72
CA ASP A 257 -4.42 13.75 25.83
C ASP A 257 -3.45 14.74 25.15
N GLY A 258 -3.97 15.83 24.60
CA GLY A 258 -3.22 16.86 23.89
C GLY A 258 -2.96 16.53 22.42
N GLY A 259 -3.44 15.41 21.92
CA GLY A 259 -3.46 15.07 20.49
C GLY A 259 -4.59 15.78 19.74
N TYR A 260 -4.59 15.63 18.43
CA TYR A 260 -5.59 16.18 17.53
C TYR A 260 -6.01 15.07 16.55
N VAL A 261 -7.30 14.97 16.27
CA VAL A 261 -7.84 13.94 15.37
C VAL A 261 -8.72 14.54 14.29
N ALA A 262 -8.73 13.89 13.14
CA ALA A 262 -9.69 14.14 12.08
C ALA A 262 -10.13 12.82 11.46
N THR A 263 -11.31 12.85 10.86
CA THR A 263 -11.84 11.79 10.02
C THR A 263 -12.00 12.32 8.60
N LEU A 264 -11.31 11.71 7.66
CA LEU A 264 -11.28 12.12 6.25
C LEU A 264 -12.04 11.08 5.42
N PRO A 265 -13.24 11.39 4.91
CA PRO A 265 -13.99 10.48 4.05
C PRO A 265 -13.27 10.32 2.69
N VAL A 266 -13.12 9.08 2.27
CA VAL A 266 -12.52 8.72 0.98
C VAL A 266 -13.62 8.61 -0.06
N GLN A 267 -13.72 9.61 -0.93
CA GLN A 267 -14.74 9.69 -1.98
C GLN A 267 -14.08 9.83 -3.35
N GLY A 268 -14.59 9.12 -4.34
CA GLY A 268 -14.07 9.15 -5.70
C GLY A 268 -13.64 7.77 -6.18
N GLU A 269 -12.94 7.74 -7.29
CA GLU A 269 -12.42 6.48 -7.85
C GLU A 269 -11.04 6.17 -7.27
N PRO A 270 -10.75 4.91 -6.97
CA PRO A 270 -9.41 4.50 -6.55
C PRO A 270 -8.42 4.70 -7.70
N ASP A 271 -7.14 4.78 -7.38
CA ASP A 271 -6.05 4.90 -8.36
C ASP A 271 -4.91 3.98 -7.90
N ALA A 272 -4.11 3.48 -8.82
CA ALA A 272 -2.90 2.73 -8.48
C ALA A 272 -1.86 3.60 -7.74
N ARG A 273 -1.94 4.93 -7.92
CA ARG A 273 -1.11 5.90 -7.19
C ARG A 273 -1.71 6.15 -5.80
N PRO A 274 -0.87 6.29 -4.76
CA PRO A 274 -1.37 6.62 -3.42
C PRO A 274 -1.98 8.03 -3.38
N TRP A 275 -2.94 8.22 -2.47
CA TRP A 275 -3.45 9.52 -2.10
C TRP A 275 -2.52 10.15 -1.07
N SER A 276 -2.36 11.47 -1.12
CA SER A 276 -1.54 12.21 -0.18
C SER A 276 -2.38 12.79 0.95
N ILE A 277 -1.90 12.68 2.18
CA ILE A 277 -2.42 13.38 3.35
C ILE A 277 -1.39 14.42 3.75
N GLU A 278 -1.74 15.68 3.60
CA GLU A 278 -0.91 16.81 3.97
C GLU A 278 -1.47 17.44 5.26
N VAL A 279 -0.64 17.58 6.27
CA VAL A 279 -1.02 18.18 7.56
C VAL A 279 -0.23 19.46 7.75
N GLU A 280 -0.93 20.57 7.90
CA GLU A 280 -0.37 21.89 8.13
C GLU A 280 -0.71 22.38 9.54
N LEU A 281 0.29 22.92 10.21
CA LEU A 281 0.22 23.40 11.58
C LEU A 281 0.83 24.79 11.72
N ASP A 282 0.11 25.67 12.41
CA ASP A 282 0.61 26.93 12.96
C ASP A 282 0.38 26.98 14.47
N ALA A 283 1.40 27.37 15.23
CA ALA A 283 1.34 27.50 16.68
C ALA A 283 2.29 28.61 17.18
N THR A 284 1.97 29.20 18.34
CA THR A 284 2.89 30.01 19.10
C THR A 284 3.24 29.30 20.41
N VAL A 285 4.47 28.83 20.53
CA VAL A 285 4.93 28.06 21.69
C VAL A 285 6.13 28.73 22.31
N ALA A 286 6.07 29.06 23.59
CA ALA A 286 7.11 29.76 24.32
C ALA A 286 7.59 31.07 23.62
N GLY A 287 6.66 31.83 23.04
CA GLY A 287 6.93 33.05 22.28
C GLY A 287 7.53 32.87 20.91
N ARG A 288 7.65 31.63 20.41
CA ARG A 288 8.15 31.32 19.07
C ARG A 288 7.01 30.95 18.14
N THR A 289 6.99 31.50 16.93
CA THR A 289 6.11 31.05 15.88
C THR A 289 6.62 29.74 15.28
N VAL A 290 5.82 28.71 15.34
CA VAL A 290 6.14 27.37 14.85
C VAL A 290 5.19 27.04 13.70
N ARG A 291 5.74 26.77 12.52
CA ARG A 291 5.02 26.22 11.39
C ARG A 291 5.59 24.85 11.05
N ARG A 292 4.70 23.85 10.81
CA ARG A 292 5.10 22.50 10.39
C ARG A 292 4.15 21.99 9.32
N THR A 293 4.71 21.27 8.36
CA THR A 293 3.94 20.51 7.39
C THR A 293 4.46 19.09 7.35
N ALA A 294 3.55 18.12 7.41
CA ALA A 294 3.89 16.72 7.25
C ALA A 294 3.07 16.14 6.10
N THR A 295 3.69 15.32 5.29
CA THR A 295 3.01 14.61 4.21
C THR A 295 3.18 13.12 4.43
N THR A 296 2.07 12.39 4.36
CA THR A 296 2.05 10.93 4.36
C THR A 296 1.15 10.44 3.23
N ALA A 297 1.23 9.16 2.88
CA ALA A 297 0.46 8.59 1.80
C ALA A 297 -0.48 7.49 2.32
N VAL A 298 -1.59 7.29 1.64
CA VAL A 298 -2.53 6.20 1.89
C VAL A 298 -2.94 5.59 0.56
N ALA A 299 -2.92 4.25 0.47
CA ALA A 299 -3.45 3.55 -0.69
C ALA A 299 -4.98 3.49 -0.59
N VAL A 300 -5.65 3.83 -1.67
CA VAL A 300 -7.11 3.73 -1.77
C VAL A 300 -7.47 2.63 -2.75
N SER A 301 -8.17 1.61 -2.28
CA SER A 301 -8.54 0.42 -3.04
C SER A 301 -10.06 0.34 -3.24
N ALA A 302 -10.49 -0.34 -4.30
CA ALA A 302 -11.87 -0.81 -4.43
C ALA A 302 -11.93 -2.30 -4.11
N PRO A 303 -12.84 -2.77 -3.27
CA PRO A 303 -12.96 -4.18 -2.91
C PRO A 303 -13.58 -4.99 -4.06
N THR A 304 -12.80 -5.23 -5.13
CA THR A 304 -13.21 -6.00 -6.32
C THR A 304 -13.42 -7.48 -6.07
N ALA A 305 -12.86 -7.98 -4.97
CA ALA A 305 -13.14 -9.31 -4.41
C ALA A 305 -12.98 -9.29 -2.90
N ARG A 306 -13.56 -10.28 -2.22
CA ARG A 306 -13.38 -10.49 -0.77
C ARG A 306 -13.32 -11.98 -0.44
N LEU A 307 -12.67 -12.31 0.66
CA LEU A 307 -12.78 -13.63 1.28
C LEU A 307 -14.15 -13.77 1.94
N THR A 308 -14.75 -14.97 1.86
CA THR A 308 -16.08 -15.23 2.45
C THR A 308 -16.04 -15.54 3.94
N GLY A 309 -14.83 -15.55 4.52
CA GLY A 309 -14.61 -15.82 5.95
C GLY A 309 -14.51 -17.31 6.29
N THR A 310 -14.41 -18.20 5.29
CA THR A 310 -14.24 -19.63 5.50
C THR A 310 -13.15 -20.22 4.60
N ALA A 311 -12.49 -21.26 5.07
CA ALA A 311 -11.56 -22.08 4.31
C ALA A 311 -11.87 -23.57 4.48
N VAL A 312 -11.64 -24.35 3.44
CA VAL A 312 -11.63 -25.81 3.49
C VAL A 312 -10.18 -26.26 3.66
N VAL A 313 -9.88 -26.91 4.78
CA VAL A 313 -8.53 -27.36 5.10
C VAL A 313 -8.44 -28.87 4.91
N THR A 314 -7.40 -29.30 4.21
CA THR A 314 -7.06 -30.71 3.97
C THR A 314 -5.58 -30.94 4.23
N HIS A 315 -5.23 -32.17 4.55
CA HIS A 315 -3.85 -32.57 4.85
C HIS A 315 -3.39 -33.66 3.85
N PRO A 316 -2.98 -33.27 2.62
CA PRO A 316 -2.45 -34.22 1.65
C PRO A 316 -1.08 -34.75 2.10
N GLY A 317 -1.02 -36.06 2.44
CA GLY A 317 0.13 -36.59 3.17
C GLY A 317 0.23 -35.92 4.53
N GLU A 318 1.38 -35.34 4.86
CA GLU A 318 1.59 -34.53 6.05
C GLU A 318 1.69 -33.02 5.73
N GLY A 319 1.31 -32.61 4.50
CA GLY A 319 1.24 -31.23 4.09
C GLY A 319 -0.05 -30.54 4.53
N VAL A 320 -0.19 -29.26 4.22
CA VAL A 320 -1.39 -28.46 4.49
C VAL A 320 -1.87 -27.84 3.18
N ARG A 321 -3.15 -27.99 2.85
CA ARG A 321 -3.83 -27.27 1.79
C ARG A 321 -5.04 -26.54 2.38
N ALA A 322 -5.05 -25.23 2.24
CA ALA A 322 -6.15 -24.37 2.65
C ALA A 322 -6.79 -23.71 1.42
N GLU A 323 -8.06 -24.04 1.12
CA GLU A 323 -8.81 -23.52 0.00
C GLU A 323 -9.80 -22.46 0.50
N PHE A 324 -9.64 -21.23 0.02
CA PHE A 324 -10.43 -20.08 0.41
C PHE A 324 -11.48 -19.76 -0.66
N ALA A 325 -12.72 -19.57 -0.23
CA ALA A 325 -13.78 -19.10 -1.10
C ALA A 325 -13.79 -17.57 -1.18
N LEU A 326 -13.95 -17.04 -2.40
CA LEU A 326 -13.99 -15.62 -2.71
C LEU A 326 -15.32 -15.24 -3.36
N ASP A 327 -15.84 -14.07 -3.01
CA ASP A 327 -16.85 -13.38 -3.81
C ASP A 327 -16.08 -12.38 -4.70
N VAL A 328 -16.20 -12.52 -6.03
CA VAL A 328 -15.52 -11.69 -7.03
C VAL A 328 -16.54 -10.83 -7.76
N ALA A 329 -16.31 -9.52 -7.86
CA ALA A 329 -17.18 -8.57 -8.56
C ALA A 329 -16.62 -8.05 -9.89
N SER A 330 -15.32 -8.20 -10.13
CA SER A 330 -14.67 -7.71 -11.38
C SER A 330 -13.67 -8.72 -11.91
N ASP A 331 -13.59 -8.85 -13.23
CA ASP A 331 -12.55 -9.65 -13.87
C ASP A 331 -11.17 -9.09 -13.53
N SER A 332 -10.28 -9.93 -13.01
CA SER A 332 -8.87 -9.60 -12.77
C SER A 332 -8.04 -10.83 -12.47
N ARG A 333 -6.73 -10.64 -12.32
CA ARG A 333 -5.83 -11.61 -11.72
C ARG A 333 -5.75 -11.33 -10.22
N TYR A 334 -6.20 -12.29 -9.43
CA TYR A 334 -6.16 -12.22 -7.96
C TYR A 334 -5.06 -13.11 -7.42
N ALA A 335 -4.33 -12.61 -6.43
CA ALA A 335 -3.31 -13.36 -5.71
C ALA A 335 -3.69 -13.46 -4.24
N LEU A 336 -3.53 -14.67 -3.70
CA LEU A 336 -3.69 -14.98 -2.29
C LEU A 336 -2.35 -15.46 -1.75
N SER A 337 -1.96 -15.00 -0.56
CA SER A 337 -0.75 -15.47 0.12
C SER A 337 -0.97 -15.56 1.64
N ALA A 338 -0.25 -16.46 2.30
CA ALA A 338 -0.16 -16.53 3.75
C ALA A 338 1.14 -17.21 4.19
N VAL A 339 1.46 -17.07 5.48
CA VAL A 339 2.59 -17.70 6.15
C VAL A 339 2.06 -18.79 7.06
N LEU A 340 2.56 -20.01 6.90
CA LEU A 340 2.31 -21.11 7.83
C LEU A 340 3.29 -20.99 9.00
N HIS A 341 2.75 -21.06 10.21
CA HIS A 341 3.51 -21.10 11.47
C HIS A 341 3.30 -22.42 12.18
N GLY A 342 4.32 -22.84 12.93
CA GLY A 342 4.26 -24.00 13.81
C GLY A 342 5.00 -23.73 15.13
N HIS A 343 4.92 -24.65 16.07
CA HIS A 343 5.52 -24.49 17.39
C HIS A 343 6.88 -25.20 17.47
N ASN A 344 7.86 -24.52 18.05
CA ASN A 344 9.13 -25.13 18.41
C ASN A 344 9.00 -25.99 19.69
N ARG A 345 10.11 -26.55 20.16
CA ARG A 345 10.12 -27.42 21.37
C ARG A 345 9.77 -26.67 22.65
N GLU A 346 9.99 -25.37 22.68
CA GLU A 346 9.67 -24.45 23.78
C GLU A 346 8.23 -23.94 23.72
N GLY A 347 7.44 -24.35 22.71
CA GLY A 347 6.06 -23.90 22.50
C GLY A 347 5.95 -22.50 21.88
N GLN A 348 7.02 -21.95 21.35
CA GLN A 348 7.01 -20.65 20.67
C GLN A 348 6.58 -20.83 19.21
N LEU A 349 5.70 -19.97 18.76
CA LEU A 349 5.20 -19.94 17.38
C LEU A 349 6.27 -19.33 16.45
N GLN A 350 6.63 -20.06 15.39
CA GLN A 350 7.65 -19.64 14.42
C GLN A 350 7.18 -19.89 12.98
N PRO A 351 7.61 -19.06 12.00
CA PRO A 351 7.24 -19.23 10.61
C PRO A 351 7.92 -20.46 10.00
N ILE A 352 7.19 -21.16 9.12
CA ILE A 352 7.68 -22.34 8.38
C ILE A 352 7.91 -21.97 6.92
N ALA A 353 6.86 -21.49 6.26
CA ALA A 353 6.89 -21.24 4.82
C ALA A 353 5.85 -20.20 4.42
N VAL A 354 6.12 -19.49 3.32
CA VAL A 354 5.13 -18.68 2.60
C VAL A 354 4.54 -19.49 1.47
N SER A 355 3.22 -19.49 1.33
CA SER A 355 2.54 -19.98 0.14
C SER A 355 1.83 -18.84 -0.57
N GLN A 356 1.87 -18.86 -1.88
CA GLN A 356 1.17 -17.91 -2.74
C GLN A 356 0.52 -18.63 -3.91
N SER A 357 -0.72 -18.24 -4.21
CA SER A 357 -1.41 -18.65 -5.43
C SER A 357 -2.02 -17.45 -6.15
N ALA A 358 -2.09 -17.51 -7.47
CA ALA A 358 -2.73 -16.45 -8.26
C ALA A 358 -3.43 -17.05 -9.48
N ALA A 359 -4.61 -16.51 -9.81
CA ALA A 359 -5.37 -16.90 -10.98
C ALA A 359 -6.17 -15.71 -11.55
N ALA A 360 -6.43 -15.75 -12.86
CA ALA A 360 -7.42 -14.89 -13.48
C ALA A 360 -8.83 -15.41 -13.09
N LEU A 361 -9.61 -14.55 -12.44
CA LEU A 361 -10.96 -14.89 -11.95
C LEU A 361 -11.97 -13.92 -12.55
N THR A 362 -13.13 -14.50 -12.90
CA THR A 362 -14.30 -13.76 -13.38
C THR A 362 -15.31 -13.58 -12.25
N PRO A 363 -16.28 -12.64 -12.34
CA PRO A 363 -17.30 -12.43 -11.34
C PRO A 363 -18.02 -13.69 -10.89
N GLY A 364 -18.46 -13.71 -9.65
CA GLY A 364 -19.12 -14.82 -8.98
C GLY A 364 -18.30 -15.45 -7.87
N ARG A 365 -18.75 -16.61 -7.38
CA ARG A 365 -18.03 -17.37 -6.36
C ARG A 365 -16.86 -18.11 -6.96
N ARG A 366 -15.67 -17.93 -6.41
CA ARG A 366 -14.40 -18.50 -6.89
C ARG A 366 -13.60 -19.02 -5.70
N ASN A 367 -12.56 -19.82 -5.98
CA ASN A 367 -11.68 -20.35 -4.96
C ASN A 367 -10.21 -20.10 -5.32
N LEU A 368 -9.39 -19.87 -4.31
CA LEU A 368 -7.92 -19.90 -4.37
C LEU A 368 -7.41 -20.80 -3.24
N ALA A 369 -6.41 -21.61 -3.52
CA ALA A 369 -5.83 -22.52 -2.53
C ALA A 369 -4.37 -22.14 -2.25
N LEU A 370 -3.98 -22.24 -0.99
CA LEU A 370 -2.61 -22.18 -0.53
C LEU A 370 -2.17 -23.61 -0.19
N GLU A 371 -0.99 -23.99 -0.63
CA GLU A 371 -0.43 -25.32 -0.41
C GLU A 371 0.91 -25.19 0.31
N PHE A 372 1.10 -26.00 1.34
CA PHE A 372 2.35 -26.07 2.11
C PHE A 372 2.82 -27.53 2.06
N ASP A 373 3.97 -27.71 1.43
CA ASP A 373 4.55 -29.04 1.20
C ASP A 373 4.94 -29.72 2.52
N ALA A 374 4.60 -31.01 2.63
CA ALA A 374 4.94 -31.83 3.79
C ALA A 374 6.44 -31.83 4.11
N ARG A 375 7.27 -31.81 3.07
CA ARG A 375 8.72 -31.80 3.24
C ARG A 375 9.21 -30.49 3.88
N LEU A 376 8.69 -29.33 3.46
CA LEU A 376 9.04 -28.05 4.07
C LEU A 376 8.64 -27.99 5.55
N ILE A 377 7.47 -28.56 5.87
CA ILE A 377 7.01 -28.66 7.26
C ILE A 377 7.96 -29.56 8.08
N ALA A 378 8.30 -30.73 7.57
CA ALA A 378 9.19 -31.66 8.24
C ALA A 378 10.61 -31.08 8.42
N ASP A 379 11.17 -30.46 7.38
CA ASP A 379 12.51 -29.86 7.38
C ASP A 379 12.61 -28.68 8.37
N SER A 380 11.50 -27.98 8.65
CA SER A 380 11.48 -26.89 9.65
C SER A 380 11.68 -27.37 11.10
N GLY A 381 11.38 -28.63 11.39
CA GLY A 381 11.38 -29.19 12.75
C GLY A 381 10.27 -28.65 13.66
N LEU A 382 9.39 -27.79 13.14
CA LEU A 382 8.26 -27.22 13.87
C LEU A 382 7.06 -28.19 13.86
N ARG A 383 6.15 -28.05 14.81
CA ARG A 383 5.07 -29.01 15.07
C ARG A 383 3.70 -28.31 15.14
N ALA A 384 2.65 -29.09 14.96
CA ALA A 384 1.28 -28.67 15.23
C ALA A 384 1.08 -28.30 16.72
N PRO A 385 0.07 -27.47 17.05
CA PRO A 385 -0.91 -26.93 16.10
C PRO A 385 -0.29 -25.89 15.18
N PHE A 386 -0.75 -25.86 13.93
CA PHE A 386 -0.29 -24.88 12.95
C PHE A 386 -1.22 -23.67 12.90
N GLU A 387 -0.70 -22.55 12.44
CA GLU A 387 -1.49 -21.32 12.24
C GLU A 387 -1.15 -20.68 10.90
N LEU A 388 -2.17 -20.12 10.21
CA LEU A 388 -1.97 -19.25 9.05
C LEU A 388 -1.98 -17.79 9.50
N HIS A 389 -0.88 -17.11 9.22
CA HIS A 389 -0.67 -15.70 9.49
C HIS A 389 -0.45 -14.92 8.20
N ASP A 390 -0.55 -13.59 8.30
CA ASP A 390 -0.29 -12.65 7.20
C ASP A 390 -1.07 -12.99 5.91
N LEU A 391 -2.35 -13.36 6.09
CA LEU A 391 -3.24 -13.67 4.96
C LEU A 391 -3.50 -12.40 4.17
N ARG A 392 -3.16 -12.44 2.88
CA ARG A 392 -3.33 -11.29 1.96
C ARG A 392 -4.07 -11.71 0.70
N LEU A 393 -5.01 -10.89 0.27
CA LEU A 393 -5.64 -10.97 -1.04
C LEU A 393 -5.37 -9.66 -1.80
N VAL A 394 -4.88 -9.78 -3.02
CA VAL A 394 -4.50 -8.65 -3.88
C VAL A 394 -5.15 -8.81 -5.26
N ASP A 395 -5.74 -7.74 -5.77
CA ASP A 395 -6.07 -7.59 -7.19
C ASP A 395 -4.81 -7.11 -7.92
N GLN A 396 -4.09 -8.04 -8.54
CA GLN A 396 -2.82 -7.73 -9.23
C GLN A 396 -3.01 -6.85 -10.47
N GLY A 397 -4.17 -6.94 -11.13
CA GLY A 397 -4.45 -6.16 -12.32
C GLY A 397 -4.70 -4.68 -12.05
N ARG A 398 -5.06 -4.34 -10.82
CA ARG A 398 -5.31 -2.96 -10.37
C ARG A 398 -4.38 -2.53 -9.25
N MET A 399 -3.51 -3.43 -8.78
CA MET A 399 -2.61 -3.21 -7.64
C MET A 399 -3.36 -2.86 -6.33
N PHE A 400 -4.58 -3.43 -6.15
CA PHE A 400 -5.39 -3.18 -4.96
C PHE A 400 -5.17 -4.24 -3.90
N VAL A 401 -4.87 -3.82 -2.68
CA VAL A 401 -4.91 -4.70 -1.51
C VAL A 401 -6.37 -4.83 -1.07
N LEU A 402 -6.90 -6.06 -1.09
CA LEU A 402 -8.32 -6.34 -0.82
C LEU A 402 -8.55 -6.96 0.56
N HIS A 403 -7.54 -7.63 1.08
CA HIS A 403 -7.57 -8.25 2.40
C HIS A 403 -6.15 -8.31 2.97
N ARG A 404 -6.02 -8.05 4.25
CA ARG A 404 -4.81 -8.24 5.03
C ARG A 404 -5.20 -8.56 6.45
N GLN A 405 -4.80 -9.73 6.92
CA GLN A 405 -5.16 -10.22 8.24
C GLN A 405 -3.94 -10.87 8.90
N ALA A 406 -3.57 -10.33 10.07
CA ALA A 406 -2.36 -10.75 10.76
C ALA A 406 -2.43 -12.21 11.23
N ARG A 407 -3.55 -12.64 11.82
CA ARG A 407 -3.83 -14.01 12.22
C ARG A 407 -5.13 -14.47 11.59
N ALA A 408 -5.05 -15.43 10.67
CA ALA A 408 -6.20 -15.79 9.84
C ALA A 408 -6.88 -17.08 10.27
N LEU A 409 -6.13 -18.12 10.58
CA LEU A 409 -6.69 -19.46 10.80
C LEU A 409 -5.80 -20.26 11.76
N ALA A 410 -6.42 -20.90 12.76
CA ALA A 410 -5.78 -21.93 13.58
C ALA A 410 -6.11 -23.29 12.99
N LEU A 411 -5.10 -24.15 12.84
CA LEU A 411 -5.21 -25.49 12.29
C LEU A 411 -4.99 -26.50 13.40
N ASP A 412 -6.01 -27.30 13.67
CA ASP A 412 -6.01 -28.21 14.83
C ASP A 412 -5.08 -29.44 14.67
N ARG A 413 -4.40 -29.55 13.52
CA ARG A 413 -3.43 -30.63 13.22
C ARG A 413 -2.27 -30.10 12.40
#